data_c7e0f873ff6cfcf49b5bb40701b51e12
#
_entry.id   c7e0f873ff6cfcf49b5bb40701b51e12
#
_cell.length_a   1.000
_cell.length_b   1.000
_cell.length_c   1.000
_cell.angle_alpha   90.00
_cell.angle_beta   90.00
_cell.angle_gamma   90.00
#
_symmetry.space_group_name_H-M   'P 1'
#
loop_
_entity.id
_entity.type
_entity.pdbx_description
1 polymer ?
#
loop_
_entity_poly.entity_id
_entity_poly.type
_entity_poly.pdbx_seq_one_letter_code
_entity_poly.pdbx_strand_id
1 'polypeptide(L)'
;MKGYLTTCDGAQFELPTLLKWEFSYTGSVPCDSFTLKCAYEPAMAEVLRRAVRFTAREDGTVEFAGVVDECGVTCDEKGLQLEVSGRGMAALLLDNEAESVSYQWATMEEILKNHVTPYGIVCTGYDAVTAAARYRVANGSSQWKALNDFAALHGGITPYFDKTGALDVKKNRNAV
;
A
#
# COMPACT_ATOMS: atom_id res chain seq x y z
N MET A 1 -3.18 -12.31 -16.78
CA MET A 1 -3.36 -11.34 -15.66
C MET A 1 -4.82 -11.27 -15.26
N LYS A 2 -5.14 -11.47 -13.98
CA LYS A 2 -6.47 -11.31 -13.38
C LYS A 2 -6.45 -10.18 -12.37
N GLY A 3 -7.51 -9.37 -12.32
CA GLY A 3 -7.69 -8.28 -11.36
C GLY A 3 -8.80 -8.60 -10.37
N TYR A 4 -8.59 -8.24 -9.10
CA TYR A 4 -9.56 -8.44 -8.03
C TYR A 4 -9.76 -7.13 -7.26
N LEU A 5 -11.01 -6.75 -7.06
CA LEU A 5 -11.38 -5.68 -6.14
C LEU A 5 -11.81 -6.29 -4.81
N THR A 6 -11.39 -5.69 -3.71
CA THR A 6 -11.85 -6.05 -2.37
C THR A 6 -12.64 -4.89 -1.80
N THR A 7 -13.83 -5.16 -1.33
CA THR A 7 -14.74 -4.17 -0.73
C THR A 7 -14.43 -3.95 0.75
N CYS A 8 -14.98 -2.89 1.32
CA CYS A 8 -14.76 -2.51 2.72
C CYS A 8 -15.19 -3.56 3.74
N ASP A 9 -16.07 -4.49 3.38
CA ASP A 9 -16.49 -5.64 4.19
C ASP A 9 -15.66 -6.91 3.94
N GLY A 10 -14.63 -6.81 3.10
CA GLY A 10 -13.69 -7.89 2.80
C GLY A 10 -14.13 -8.84 1.68
N ALA A 11 -15.30 -8.61 1.04
CA ALA A 11 -15.71 -9.40 -0.10
C ALA A 11 -14.80 -9.14 -1.32
N GLN A 12 -14.41 -10.20 -2.01
CA GLN A 12 -13.54 -10.12 -3.19
C GLN A 12 -14.36 -10.35 -4.47
N PHE A 13 -14.13 -9.53 -5.47
CA PHE A 13 -14.76 -9.57 -6.77
C PHE A 13 -13.69 -9.66 -7.87
N GLU A 14 -13.78 -10.67 -8.74
CA GLU A 14 -12.90 -10.80 -9.90
C GLU A 14 -13.41 -9.86 -11.02
N LEU A 15 -12.54 -9.00 -11.53
CA LEU A 15 -12.83 -8.13 -12.65
C LEU A 15 -12.93 -8.93 -13.96
N PRO A 16 -13.70 -8.47 -14.94
CA PRO A 16 -13.63 -8.98 -16.31
C PRO A 16 -12.21 -8.96 -16.84
N THR A 17 -11.98 -9.66 -17.96
CA THR A 17 -10.67 -9.67 -18.62
C THR A 17 -10.13 -8.26 -18.78
N LEU A 18 -8.92 -8.03 -18.22
CA LEU A 18 -8.26 -6.74 -18.31
C LEU A 18 -7.88 -6.45 -19.76
N LEU A 19 -8.33 -5.31 -20.28
CA LEU A 19 -8.02 -4.83 -21.62
C LEU A 19 -6.69 -4.07 -21.67
N LYS A 20 -6.39 -3.37 -20.58
CA LYS A 20 -5.13 -2.64 -20.37
C LYS A 20 -4.82 -2.61 -18.87
N TRP A 21 -3.53 -2.67 -18.53
CA TRP A 21 -3.03 -2.43 -17.17
C TRP A 21 -1.65 -1.82 -17.23
N GLU A 22 -1.34 -1.06 -16.20
CA GLU A 22 -0.02 -0.45 -16.00
C GLU A 22 0.25 -0.44 -14.50
N PHE A 23 1.41 -0.96 -14.10
CA PHE A 23 1.92 -0.91 -12.74
C PHE A 23 3.23 -0.15 -12.73
N SER A 24 3.33 0.86 -11.87
CA SER A 24 4.53 1.66 -11.68
C SER A 24 5.08 1.41 -10.28
N TYR A 25 6.34 1.02 -10.20
CA TYR A 25 7.04 0.79 -8.95
C TYR A 25 8.10 1.86 -8.74
N THR A 26 8.15 2.44 -7.54
CA THR A 26 9.08 3.51 -7.19
C THR A 26 10.08 3.01 -6.14
N GLY A 27 11.37 3.28 -6.37
CA GLY A 27 12.44 2.72 -5.53
C GLY A 27 12.77 3.50 -4.25
N SER A 28 12.38 4.77 -4.14
CA SER A 28 12.86 5.66 -3.05
C SER A 28 11.78 6.21 -2.15
N VAL A 29 10.60 6.50 -2.68
CA VAL A 29 9.41 6.86 -1.92
C VAL A 29 8.34 5.88 -2.31
N PRO A 30 7.65 5.21 -1.38
CA PRO A 30 6.68 4.20 -1.73
C PRO A 30 5.42 4.83 -2.35
N CYS A 31 5.53 5.19 -3.61
CA CYS A 31 4.49 5.85 -4.41
C CYS A 31 4.07 4.98 -5.60
N ASP A 32 4.13 3.66 -5.41
CA ASP A 32 3.67 2.71 -6.42
C ASP A 32 2.25 3.04 -6.84
N SER A 33 1.93 2.83 -8.11
CA SER A 33 0.61 3.13 -8.65
C SER A 33 0.17 2.10 -9.66
N PHE A 34 -1.13 2.03 -9.87
CA PHE A 34 -1.73 1.20 -10.91
C PHE A 34 -2.82 1.93 -11.65
N THR A 35 -2.99 1.57 -12.90
CA THR A 35 -4.15 1.91 -13.71
C THR A 35 -4.54 0.67 -14.51
N LEU A 36 -5.84 0.38 -14.59
CA LEU A 36 -6.35 -0.70 -15.41
C LEU A 36 -7.64 -0.30 -16.13
N LYS A 37 -7.92 -1.01 -17.23
CA LYS A 37 -9.19 -0.92 -17.97
C LYS A 37 -9.75 -2.30 -18.23
N CYS A 38 -11.07 -2.43 -18.06
CA CYS A 38 -11.82 -3.64 -18.45
C CYS A 38 -13.22 -3.25 -18.95
N ALA A 39 -13.98 -4.22 -19.45
CA ALA A 39 -15.38 -3.99 -19.77
C ALA A 39 -16.16 -3.66 -18.49
N TYR A 40 -17.08 -2.69 -18.58
CA TYR A 40 -17.99 -2.40 -17.48
C TYR A 40 -19.26 -3.20 -17.62
N GLU A 41 -19.70 -3.81 -16.53
CA GLU A 41 -20.99 -4.48 -16.41
C GLU A 41 -21.83 -3.78 -15.33
N PRO A 42 -23.13 -3.51 -15.54
CA PRO A 42 -23.98 -2.82 -14.57
C PRO A 42 -24.00 -3.48 -13.18
N ALA A 43 -23.84 -4.81 -13.11
CA ALA A 43 -23.75 -5.56 -11.86
C ALA A 43 -22.54 -5.16 -10.97
N MET A 44 -21.53 -4.51 -11.55
CA MET A 44 -20.34 -4.05 -10.82
C MET A 44 -20.58 -2.76 -10.02
N ALA A 45 -21.65 -2.01 -10.30
CA ALA A 45 -21.87 -0.68 -9.74
C ALA A 45 -21.81 -0.66 -8.19
N GLU A 46 -22.37 -1.69 -7.54
CA GLU A 46 -22.36 -1.78 -6.07
C GLU A 46 -20.96 -2.12 -5.54
N VAL A 47 -20.25 -3.02 -6.20
CA VAL A 47 -18.87 -3.38 -5.84
C VAL A 47 -17.95 -2.17 -5.94
N LEU A 48 -18.06 -1.40 -7.05
CA LEU A 48 -17.21 -0.23 -7.29
C LEU A 48 -17.38 0.86 -6.23
N ARG A 49 -18.61 1.09 -5.75
CA ARG A 49 -18.85 2.06 -4.65
C ARG A 49 -18.22 1.67 -3.33
N ARG A 50 -17.89 0.39 -3.15
CA ARG A 50 -17.38 -0.18 -1.90
C ARG A 50 -15.96 -0.70 -2.02
N ALA A 51 -15.39 -0.66 -3.23
CA ALA A 51 -14.03 -1.11 -3.50
C ALA A 51 -13.02 -0.23 -2.76
N VAL A 52 -12.16 -0.85 -1.98
CA VAL A 52 -11.11 -0.17 -1.22
C VAL A 52 -9.71 -0.69 -1.56
N ARG A 53 -9.60 -1.92 -2.07
CA ARG A 53 -8.32 -2.54 -2.42
C ARG A 53 -8.39 -3.18 -3.79
N PHE A 54 -7.24 -3.22 -4.44
CA PHE A 54 -7.01 -3.92 -5.70
C PHE A 54 -5.86 -4.90 -5.56
N THR A 55 -6.00 -6.07 -6.20
CA THR A 55 -4.92 -7.05 -6.31
C THR A 55 -4.88 -7.59 -7.74
N ALA A 56 -3.71 -7.56 -8.36
CA ALA A 56 -3.46 -8.22 -9.63
C ALA A 56 -2.72 -9.54 -9.43
N ARG A 57 -3.11 -10.57 -10.16
CA ARG A 57 -2.46 -11.89 -10.12
C ARG A 57 -2.19 -12.43 -11.50
N GLU A 58 -1.05 -13.08 -11.66
CA GLU A 58 -0.71 -13.86 -12.83
C GLU A 58 -0.20 -15.23 -12.39
N ASP A 59 -0.80 -16.28 -12.93
CA ASP A 59 -0.48 -17.68 -12.58
C ASP A 59 -0.43 -17.95 -11.06
N GLY A 60 -1.37 -17.34 -10.33
CA GLY A 60 -1.46 -17.45 -8.87
C GLY A 60 -0.53 -16.53 -8.08
N THR A 61 0.44 -15.90 -8.74
CA THR A 61 1.38 -14.96 -8.11
C THR A 61 0.78 -13.55 -8.08
N VAL A 62 0.91 -12.87 -6.94
CA VAL A 62 0.52 -11.46 -6.82
C VAL A 62 1.56 -10.61 -7.55
N GLU A 63 1.11 -9.83 -8.52
CA GLU A 63 1.94 -8.89 -9.26
C GLU A 63 1.79 -7.46 -8.77
N PHE A 64 0.65 -7.10 -8.22
CA PHE A 64 0.43 -5.81 -7.59
C PHE A 64 -0.64 -5.92 -6.50
N ALA A 65 -0.46 -5.20 -5.40
CA ALA A 65 -1.49 -5.00 -4.38
C ALA A 65 -1.48 -3.54 -3.89
N GLY A 66 -2.67 -2.95 -3.79
CA GLY A 66 -2.79 -1.55 -3.40
C GLY A 66 -4.19 -1.13 -2.99
N VAL A 67 -4.36 0.16 -2.83
CA VAL A 67 -5.63 0.83 -2.52
C VAL A 67 -6.23 1.44 -3.77
N VAL A 68 -7.54 1.40 -3.87
CA VAL A 68 -8.29 2.03 -4.95
C VAL A 68 -8.50 3.50 -4.60
N ASP A 69 -8.05 4.40 -5.48
CA ASP A 69 -8.28 5.83 -5.35
C ASP A 69 -9.49 6.28 -6.20
N GLU A 70 -9.65 5.71 -7.40
CA GLU A 70 -10.69 6.14 -8.33
C GLU A 70 -11.24 4.98 -9.17
N CYS A 71 -12.54 5.02 -9.42
CA CYS A 71 -13.25 4.17 -10.38
C CYS A 71 -14.05 5.06 -11.32
N GLY A 72 -13.74 5.04 -12.60
CA GLY A 72 -14.43 5.81 -13.64
C GLY A 72 -15.07 4.91 -14.68
N VAL A 73 -16.28 5.24 -15.14
CA VAL A 73 -16.94 4.55 -16.26
C VAL A 73 -17.03 5.50 -17.45
N THR A 74 -16.49 5.06 -18.57
CA THR A 74 -16.53 5.80 -19.84
C THR A 74 -17.31 5.01 -20.90
N CYS A 75 -17.92 5.72 -21.82
CA CYS A 75 -18.60 5.13 -22.98
C CYS A 75 -17.91 5.61 -24.25
N ASP A 76 -17.43 4.68 -25.05
CA ASP A 76 -16.84 4.95 -26.35
C ASP A 76 -17.45 4.05 -27.44
N GLU A 77 -16.88 4.05 -28.65
CA GLU A 77 -17.32 3.21 -29.75
C GLU A 77 -17.27 1.71 -29.48
N LYS A 78 -16.49 1.30 -28.47
CA LYS A 78 -16.34 -0.11 -28.02
C LYS A 78 -17.29 -0.48 -26.88
N GLY A 79 -18.12 0.48 -26.43
CA GLY A 79 -19.09 0.30 -25.35
C GLY A 79 -18.65 0.91 -24.03
N LEU A 80 -19.25 0.42 -22.95
CA LEU A 80 -18.94 0.88 -21.60
C LEU A 80 -17.64 0.24 -21.09
N GLN A 81 -16.71 1.07 -20.68
CA GLN A 81 -15.42 0.66 -20.10
C GLN A 81 -15.29 1.18 -18.68
N LEU A 82 -14.76 0.33 -17.80
CA LEU A 82 -14.35 0.68 -16.46
C LEU A 82 -12.85 0.97 -16.46
N GLU A 83 -12.47 2.11 -15.89
CA GLU A 83 -11.11 2.43 -15.52
C GLU A 83 -11.01 2.47 -13.99
N VAL A 84 -10.02 1.76 -13.44
CA VAL A 84 -9.70 1.79 -12.00
C VAL A 84 -8.26 2.22 -11.85
N SER A 85 -8.02 3.15 -10.96
CA SER A 85 -6.68 3.61 -10.63
C SER A 85 -6.49 3.70 -9.12
N GLY A 86 -5.23 3.67 -8.71
CA GLY A 86 -4.89 3.76 -7.31
C GLY A 86 -3.40 3.62 -7.06
N ARG A 87 -3.06 3.49 -5.80
CA ARG A 87 -1.67 3.46 -5.33
C ARG A 87 -1.38 2.19 -4.56
N GLY A 88 -0.08 1.91 -4.35
CA GLY A 88 0.39 0.81 -3.51
C GLY A 88 -0.04 0.96 -2.05
N MET A 89 0.12 -0.10 -1.26
CA MET A 89 -0.31 -0.15 0.16
C MET A 89 0.30 0.94 1.04
N ALA A 90 1.45 1.49 0.64
CA ALA A 90 2.10 2.61 1.32
C ALA A 90 1.24 3.88 1.39
N ALA A 91 0.29 4.06 0.47
CA ALA A 91 -0.64 5.20 0.48
C ALA A 91 -1.36 5.34 1.84
N LEU A 92 -1.70 4.22 2.48
CA LEU A 92 -2.32 4.23 3.81
C LEU A 92 -1.44 4.87 4.89
N LEU A 93 -0.13 4.78 4.77
CA LEU A 93 0.80 5.41 5.72
C LEU A 93 1.18 6.83 5.31
N LEU A 94 1.13 7.15 4.02
CA LEU A 94 1.45 8.48 3.51
C LEU A 94 0.34 9.48 3.80
N ASP A 95 -0.92 9.05 3.62
CA ASP A 95 -2.10 9.93 3.70
C ASP A 95 -2.63 10.12 5.13
N ASN A 96 -2.19 9.28 6.08
CA ASN A 96 -2.66 9.34 7.45
C ASN A 96 -1.63 10.03 8.36
N GLU A 97 -2.07 11.06 9.07
CA GLU A 97 -1.27 11.77 10.06
C GLU A 97 -1.04 10.91 11.32
N ALA A 98 0.18 10.93 11.83
CA ALA A 98 0.54 10.28 13.07
C ALA A 98 0.30 11.23 14.25
N GLU A 99 -0.21 10.68 15.35
CA GLU A 99 -0.30 11.43 16.60
C GLU A 99 1.09 11.87 17.07
N SER A 100 1.17 13.11 17.56
CA SER A 100 2.42 13.61 18.13
C SER A 100 2.72 12.87 19.44
N VAL A 101 3.83 12.16 19.46
CA VAL A 101 4.22 11.32 20.59
C VAL A 101 5.74 11.36 20.81
N SER A 102 6.16 11.20 22.05
CA SER A 102 7.57 11.05 22.43
C SER A 102 7.80 9.69 23.06
N TYR A 103 8.57 8.88 22.39
CA TYR A 103 9.03 7.57 22.87
C TYR A 103 10.35 7.72 23.65
N GLN A 104 10.40 7.01 24.80
CA GLN A 104 11.65 6.84 25.53
C GLN A 104 12.26 5.53 25.17
N TRP A 105 13.17 5.13 24.62
CA TRP A 105 13.64 3.77 24.29
C TRP A 105 12.74 3.03 23.30
N ALA A 106 12.20 3.75 22.29
CA ALA A 106 11.37 3.13 21.25
C ALA A 106 12.06 1.92 20.61
N THR A 107 11.29 0.88 20.36
CA THR A 107 11.73 -0.29 19.59
C THR A 107 11.06 -0.30 18.22
N MET A 108 11.67 -0.98 17.22
CA MET A 108 11.05 -1.15 15.91
C MET A 108 9.67 -1.82 16.02
N GLU A 109 9.54 -2.81 16.90
CA GLU A 109 8.26 -3.49 17.15
C GLU A 109 7.18 -2.51 17.64
N GLU A 110 7.52 -1.61 18.56
CA GLU A 110 6.58 -0.59 19.05
C GLU A 110 6.20 0.41 17.96
N ILE A 111 7.13 0.83 17.13
CA ILE A 111 6.86 1.70 15.99
C ILE A 111 5.95 1.01 14.97
N LEU A 112 6.22 -0.24 14.61
CA LEU A 112 5.37 -1.01 13.69
C LEU A 112 3.96 -1.21 14.27
N LYS A 113 3.87 -1.54 15.56
CA LYS A 113 2.58 -1.72 16.25
C LYS A 113 1.72 -0.46 16.23
N ASN A 114 2.33 0.71 16.43
CA ASN A 114 1.60 1.96 16.57
C ASN A 114 1.32 2.65 15.23
N HIS A 115 2.22 2.52 14.25
CA HIS A 115 2.18 3.29 13.01
C HIS A 115 1.84 2.47 11.75
N VAL A 116 1.93 1.14 11.81
CA VAL A 116 1.71 0.26 10.63
C VAL A 116 0.55 -0.70 10.83
N THR A 117 0.56 -1.44 11.94
CA THR A 117 -0.45 -2.48 12.23
C THR A 117 -1.91 -1.99 12.17
N PRO A 118 -2.25 -0.76 12.65
CA PRO A 118 -3.62 -0.27 12.61
C PRO A 118 -4.20 -0.13 11.20
N TYR A 119 -3.35 -0.05 10.17
CA TYR A 119 -3.73 0.07 8.76
C TYR A 119 -3.88 -1.28 8.05
N GLY A 120 -3.74 -2.39 8.78
CA GLY A 120 -3.86 -3.73 8.24
C GLY A 120 -2.75 -4.09 7.24
N ILE A 121 -1.59 -3.44 7.35
CA ILE A 121 -0.41 -3.72 6.55
C ILE A 121 0.36 -4.87 7.20
N VAL A 122 0.67 -5.89 6.39
CA VAL A 122 1.48 -7.04 6.82
C VAL A 122 2.96 -6.65 6.77
N CYS A 123 3.67 -6.83 7.87
CA CYS A 123 5.13 -6.71 7.89
C CYS A 123 5.74 -8.11 7.76
N THR A 124 6.50 -8.36 6.68
CA THR A 124 7.14 -9.66 6.41
C THR A 124 8.40 -9.89 7.24
N GLY A 125 8.97 -8.81 7.77
CA GLY A 125 10.09 -8.90 8.69
C GLY A 125 10.69 -7.55 9.02
N TYR A 126 11.37 -7.50 10.16
CA TYR A 126 12.10 -6.31 10.61
C TYR A 126 13.34 -6.70 11.41
N ASP A 127 14.33 -5.84 11.41
CA ASP A 127 15.48 -5.97 12.30
C ASP A 127 15.16 -5.35 13.66
N ALA A 128 15.60 -6.03 14.74
CA ALA A 128 15.42 -5.51 16.08
C ALA A 128 16.28 -4.25 16.27
N VAL A 129 15.64 -3.11 16.33
CA VAL A 129 16.26 -1.80 16.55
C VAL A 129 15.66 -1.18 17.79
N THR A 130 16.51 -0.65 18.65
CA THR A 130 16.11 0.14 19.84
C THR A 130 16.76 1.50 19.75
N ALA A 131 15.99 2.56 19.96
CA ALA A 131 16.50 3.92 19.99
C ALA A 131 17.44 4.11 21.17
N ALA A 132 18.63 4.65 20.90
CA ALA A 132 19.60 5.01 21.96
C ALA A 132 19.23 6.31 22.69
N ALA A 133 18.26 7.08 22.15
CA ALA A 133 17.78 8.34 22.70
C ALA A 133 16.28 8.48 22.48
N ARG A 134 15.69 9.53 23.06
CA ARG A 134 14.27 9.83 22.83
C ARG A 134 13.97 10.00 21.33
N TYR A 135 12.97 9.30 20.85
CA TYR A 135 12.41 9.47 19.51
C TYR A 135 11.11 10.25 19.59
N ARG A 136 10.96 11.28 18.77
CA ARG A 136 9.77 12.13 18.76
C ARG A 136 9.12 12.13 17.36
N VAL A 137 7.85 11.80 17.33
CA VAL A 137 6.98 12.02 16.18
C VAL A 137 6.41 13.44 16.32
N ALA A 138 6.69 14.29 15.34
CA ALA A 138 6.20 15.66 15.36
C ALA A 138 4.75 15.73 14.88
N ASN A 139 4.03 16.77 15.30
CA ASN A 139 2.71 17.08 14.77
C ASN A 139 2.78 17.31 13.26
N GLY A 140 1.79 16.84 12.48
CA GLY A 140 1.77 16.92 11.03
C GLY A 140 2.66 15.90 10.31
N SER A 141 3.30 14.96 11.04
CA SER A 141 4.03 13.86 10.42
C SER A 141 3.07 12.78 9.92
N SER A 142 3.31 12.23 8.74
CA SER A 142 2.57 11.04 8.30
C SER A 142 3.03 9.80 9.06
N GLN A 143 2.21 8.75 9.06
CA GLN A 143 2.57 7.44 9.63
C GLN A 143 3.83 6.88 8.95
N TRP A 144 3.94 7.07 7.63
CA TRP A 144 5.16 6.70 6.88
C TRP A 144 6.40 7.43 7.40
N LYS A 145 6.28 8.75 7.61
CA LYS A 145 7.41 9.53 8.13
C LYS A 145 7.84 9.05 9.51
N ALA A 146 6.91 8.73 10.40
CA ALA A 146 7.21 8.20 11.72
C ALA A 146 7.98 6.89 11.64
N LEU A 147 7.59 5.95 10.77
CA LEU A 147 8.30 4.69 10.55
C LEU A 147 9.67 4.91 9.90
N ASN A 148 9.69 5.63 8.77
CA ASN A 148 10.90 5.79 7.96
C ASN A 148 12.01 6.55 8.69
N ASP A 149 11.67 7.63 9.37
CA ASP A 149 12.66 8.40 10.15
C ASP A 149 13.23 7.58 11.30
N PHE A 150 12.39 6.78 12.00
CA PHE A 150 12.86 5.87 13.03
C PHE A 150 13.81 4.81 12.48
N ALA A 151 13.41 4.14 11.42
CA ALA A 151 14.19 3.08 10.79
C ALA A 151 15.55 3.59 10.27
N ALA A 152 15.53 4.75 9.60
CA ALA A 152 16.74 5.37 9.08
C ALA A 152 17.67 5.85 10.20
N LEU A 153 17.14 6.59 11.18
CA LEU A 153 17.94 7.21 12.24
C LEU A 153 18.58 6.20 13.20
N HIS A 154 17.85 5.18 13.60
CA HIS A 154 18.28 4.25 14.63
C HIS A 154 18.77 2.91 14.07
N GLY A 155 18.33 2.52 12.85
CA GLY A 155 18.70 1.25 12.23
C GLY A 155 19.57 1.38 10.99
N GLY A 156 19.60 2.55 10.35
CA GLY A 156 20.17 2.70 9.01
C GLY A 156 19.42 1.84 7.98
N ILE A 157 18.11 1.70 8.18
CA ILE A 157 17.23 0.87 7.39
C ILE A 157 16.36 1.76 6.53
N THR A 158 16.17 1.38 5.27
CA THR A 158 15.18 2.00 4.37
C THR A 158 14.01 1.02 4.23
N PRO A 159 12.84 1.28 4.86
CA PRO A 159 11.68 0.43 4.70
C PRO A 159 11.17 0.44 3.26
N TYR A 160 10.67 -0.68 2.77
CA TYR A 160 10.09 -0.77 1.43
C TYR A 160 8.86 -1.68 1.40
N PHE A 161 8.01 -1.47 0.42
CA PHE A 161 6.88 -2.34 0.12
C PHE A 161 7.21 -3.25 -1.06
N ASP A 162 6.87 -4.52 -0.94
CA ASP A 162 6.97 -5.44 -2.06
C ASP A 162 5.69 -5.40 -2.95
N LYS A 163 5.72 -6.10 -4.08
CA LYS A 163 4.59 -6.17 -5.02
C LYS A 163 3.31 -6.78 -4.42
N THR A 164 3.43 -7.48 -3.29
CA THR A 164 2.27 -8.03 -2.57
C THR A 164 1.64 -7.00 -1.62
N GLY A 165 2.23 -5.81 -1.52
CA GLY A 165 1.82 -4.77 -0.59
C GLY A 165 2.26 -5.03 0.85
N ALA A 166 3.17 -5.95 1.06
CA ALA A 166 3.76 -6.21 2.37
C ALA A 166 4.99 -5.33 2.61
N LEU A 167 5.13 -4.89 3.85
CA LEU A 167 6.23 -4.05 4.32
C LEU A 167 7.41 -4.91 4.77
N ASP A 168 8.62 -4.56 4.35
CA ASP A 168 9.88 -5.09 4.88
C ASP A 168 10.72 -3.97 5.51
N VAL A 169 11.23 -4.20 6.72
CA VAL A 169 12.01 -3.24 7.50
C VAL A 169 13.33 -3.89 7.94
N LYS A 170 14.00 -4.52 7.00
CA LYS A 170 15.31 -5.15 7.21
C LYS A 170 16.42 -4.36 6.53
N LYS A 171 17.60 -4.42 7.10
CA LYS A 171 18.80 -3.88 6.49
C LYS A 171 19.10 -4.66 5.19
N ASN A 172 19.07 -3.96 4.08
CA ASN A 172 19.34 -4.58 2.79
C ASN A 172 20.79 -5.08 2.77
N ARG A 173 21.00 -6.40 2.78
CA ARG A 173 22.35 -7.01 2.76
C ARG A 173 23.05 -6.90 1.40
N ASN A 174 22.35 -6.39 0.39
CA ASN A 174 22.86 -6.30 -0.98
C ASN A 174 23.22 -4.87 -1.42
N ALA A 175 23.26 -3.91 -0.51
CA ALA A 175 23.80 -2.59 -0.79
C ALA A 175 25.31 -2.61 -0.48
N VAL A 176 26.09 -3.15 -1.39
CA VAL A 176 27.56 -2.97 -1.51
C VAL A 176 27.84 -2.31 -2.83
#